data_46de010b13edbb3a900c20138681684c
#
_entry.id   46de010b13edbb3a900c20138681684c
#
_cell.length_a   1.000
_cell.length_b   1.000
_cell.length_c   1.000
_cell.angle_alpha   90.00
_cell.angle_beta   90.00
_cell.angle_gamma   90.00
#
_symmetry.space_group_name_H-M   'P 1'
#
loop_
_entity.id
_entity.type
_entity.pdbx_description
1 polymer ?
#
loop_
_entity_poly.entity_id
_entity_poly.type
_entity_poly.pdbx_seq_one_letter_code
_entity_poly.pdbx_strand_id
1 'polypeptide(L)'
;LAIHPPLLYFGYVGFSAAFSLSIATMHLGKNSEIPWYKYMKTFVVAAWTFLTAGVALGSIWAYYELGWGGWWFWDPVENAAIMPWLIGTALLHSLITVERKKTLQTWVLLLAILAFLLSVIGTFLVRSGILTSVHAFALDPARGVYILSFVALLGIYSLTLFAFKSKNFLHKGYFIFL
;
A
#
# COMPACT_ATOMS: atom_id res chain seq x y z
N LEU A 1 -6.40 -4.10 -22.62
CA LEU A 1 -5.00 -3.69 -22.39
C LEU A 1 -4.87 -2.22 -21.99
N ALA A 2 -5.55 -1.28 -22.63
CA ALA A 2 -5.37 0.15 -22.39
C ALA A 2 -5.81 0.63 -21.00
N ILE A 3 -6.79 -0.02 -20.35
CA ILE A 3 -7.41 0.44 -19.11
C ILE A 3 -6.73 -0.17 -17.86
N HIS A 4 -6.30 -1.43 -17.94
CA HIS A 4 -5.71 -2.15 -16.81
C HIS A 4 -4.48 -1.46 -16.18
N PRO A 5 -3.41 -1.06 -16.92
CA PRO A 5 -2.25 -0.44 -16.31
C PRO A 5 -2.55 0.90 -15.61
N PRO A 6 -3.32 1.83 -16.20
CA PRO A 6 -3.73 3.05 -15.50
C PRO A 6 -4.43 2.80 -14.16
N LEU A 7 -5.32 1.81 -14.08
CA LEU A 7 -6.02 1.48 -12.84
C LEU A 7 -5.06 0.98 -11.75
N LEU A 8 -4.08 0.15 -12.09
CA LEU A 8 -3.03 -0.27 -11.17
C LEU A 8 -2.24 0.93 -10.63
N TYR A 9 -1.86 1.86 -11.52
CA TYR A 9 -1.13 3.07 -11.11
C TYR A 9 -1.97 3.98 -10.21
N PHE A 10 -3.24 4.18 -10.49
CA PHE A 10 -4.13 4.94 -9.61
C PHE A 10 -4.26 4.28 -8.23
N GLY A 11 -4.30 2.95 -8.17
CA GLY A 11 -4.26 2.21 -6.92
C GLY A 11 -2.97 2.44 -6.13
N TYR A 12 -1.82 2.27 -6.77
CA TYR A 12 -0.50 2.44 -6.15
C TYR A 12 -0.28 3.87 -5.66
N VAL A 13 -0.50 4.85 -6.55
CA VAL A 13 -0.33 6.27 -6.20
C VAL A 13 -1.35 6.70 -5.15
N GLY A 14 -2.57 6.15 -5.19
CA GLY A 14 -3.60 6.46 -4.20
C GLY A 14 -3.20 6.15 -2.75
N PHE A 15 -2.37 5.13 -2.52
CA PHE A 15 -1.85 4.84 -1.17
C PHE A 15 -0.86 5.90 -0.66
N SER A 16 -0.31 6.76 -1.52
CA SER A 16 0.53 7.89 -1.08
C SER A 16 -0.23 8.89 -0.21
N ALA A 17 -1.52 9.09 -0.48
CA ALA A 17 -2.37 9.94 0.35
C ALA A 17 -2.55 9.37 1.77
N ALA A 18 -2.76 8.05 1.88
CA ALA A 18 -2.84 7.38 3.18
C ALA A 18 -1.51 7.46 3.94
N PHE A 19 -0.39 7.25 3.25
CA PHE A 19 0.97 7.42 3.79
C PHE A 19 1.18 8.84 4.32
N SER A 20 0.90 9.87 3.51
CA SER A 20 1.08 11.27 3.88
C SER A 20 0.22 11.66 5.08
N LEU A 21 -1.04 11.20 5.13
CA LEU A 21 -1.92 11.39 6.28
C LEU A 21 -1.39 10.68 7.54
N SER A 22 -0.81 9.49 7.39
CA SER A 22 -0.18 8.79 8.52
C SER A 22 1.00 9.58 9.08
N ILE A 23 1.90 10.06 8.22
CA ILE A 23 3.04 10.89 8.62
C ILE A 23 2.57 12.18 9.30
N ALA A 24 1.64 12.91 8.67
CA ALA A 24 1.08 14.15 9.23
C ALA A 24 0.43 13.92 10.61
N THR A 25 -0.35 12.85 10.77
CA THR A 25 -1.00 12.50 12.02
C THR A 25 0.03 12.22 13.13
N MET A 26 1.12 11.53 12.80
CA MET A 26 2.19 11.26 13.78
C MET A 26 2.94 12.54 14.20
N HIS A 27 3.09 13.52 13.30
CA HIS A 27 3.68 14.81 13.64
C HIS A 27 2.76 15.67 14.50
N LEU A 28 1.47 15.74 14.15
CA LEU A 28 0.48 16.52 14.90
C LEU A 28 0.17 15.94 16.27
N GLY A 29 0.33 14.63 16.44
CA GLY A 29 0.05 13.91 17.69
C GLY A 29 -1.45 13.71 17.94
N LYS A 30 -1.76 13.06 19.07
CA LYS A 30 -3.12 12.63 19.43
C LYS A 30 -4.08 13.78 19.73
N ASN A 31 -3.58 14.95 20.08
CA ASN A 31 -4.38 16.12 20.47
C ASN A 31 -5.02 16.85 19.28
N SER A 32 -4.78 16.39 18.06
CA SER A 32 -5.47 16.90 16.88
C SER A 32 -6.95 16.55 16.94
N GLU A 33 -7.82 17.56 16.92
CA GLU A 33 -9.28 17.38 16.84
C GLU A 33 -9.73 16.88 15.44
N ILE A 34 -8.81 16.84 14.49
CA ILE A 34 -9.09 16.45 13.10
C ILE A 34 -9.38 14.94 13.06
N PRO A 35 -10.53 14.52 12.52
CA PRO A 35 -10.87 13.11 12.37
C PRO A 35 -10.11 12.49 11.17
N TRP A 36 -8.79 12.44 11.26
CA TRP A 36 -7.86 12.01 10.21
C TRP A 36 -8.22 10.65 9.59
N TYR A 37 -8.76 9.73 10.39
CA TYR A 37 -9.16 8.39 9.94
C TYR A 37 -10.31 8.43 8.93
N LYS A 38 -11.21 9.43 9.00
CA LYS A 38 -12.31 9.59 8.02
C LYS A 38 -11.75 10.00 6.66
N TYR A 39 -10.84 10.98 6.63
CA TYR A 39 -10.18 11.40 5.40
C TYR A 39 -9.34 10.27 4.81
N MET A 40 -8.53 9.61 5.64
CA MET A 40 -7.71 8.47 5.21
C MET A 40 -8.57 7.36 4.60
N LYS A 41 -9.73 7.03 5.20
CA LYS A 41 -10.65 6.01 4.69
C LYS A 41 -11.11 6.30 3.26
N THR A 42 -11.45 7.55 2.95
CA THR A 42 -11.89 7.94 1.60
C THR A 42 -10.80 7.65 0.56
N PHE A 43 -9.56 8.06 0.83
CA PHE A 43 -8.44 7.80 -0.08
C PHE A 43 -8.10 6.32 -0.20
N VAL A 44 -8.13 5.60 0.92
CA VAL A 44 -7.83 4.16 0.92
C VAL A 44 -8.90 3.36 0.18
N VAL A 45 -10.19 3.70 0.33
CA VAL A 45 -11.27 3.07 -0.46
C VAL A 45 -11.05 3.30 -1.95
N ALA A 46 -10.75 4.53 -2.37
CA ALA A 46 -10.50 4.84 -3.77
C ALA A 46 -9.28 4.06 -4.30
N ALA A 47 -8.14 4.11 -3.60
CA ALA A 47 -6.93 3.40 -3.99
C ALA A 47 -7.15 1.88 -4.10
N TRP A 48 -7.80 1.29 -3.10
CA TRP A 48 -8.10 -0.13 -3.06
C TRP A 48 -9.06 -0.55 -4.19
N THR A 49 -10.07 0.27 -4.49
CA THR A 49 -11.01 0.02 -5.59
C THR A 49 -10.30 0.02 -6.94
N PHE A 50 -9.46 1.04 -7.20
CA PHE A 50 -8.67 1.10 -8.43
C PHE A 50 -7.72 -0.09 -8.56
N LEU A 51 -7.03 -0.46 -7.47
CA LEU A 51 -6.13 -1.59 -7.47
C LEU A 51 -6.87 -2.91 -7.69
N THR A 52 -8.04 -3.09 -7.06
CA THR A 52 -8.90 -4.26 -7.27
C THR A 52 -9.34 -4.39 -8.72
N ALA A 53 -9.84 -3.30 -9.31
CA ALA A 53 -10.24 -3.28 -10.71
C ALA A 53 -9.04 -3.54 -11.64
N GLY A 54 -7.88 -2.96 -11.34
CA GLY A 54 -6.66 -3.17 -12.08
C GLY A 54 -6.21 -4.64 -12.05
N VAL A 55 -6.15 -5.25 -10.87
CA VAL A 55 -5.77 -6.67 -10.71
C VAL A 55 -6.77 -7.58 -11.43
N ALA A 56 -8.08 -7.36 -11.26
CA ALA A 56 -9.11 -8.17 -11.91
C ALA A 56 -9.03 -8.10 -13.45
N LEU A 57 -8.89 -6.89 -14.01
CA LEU A 57 -8.74 -6.72 -15.46
C LEU A 57 -7.41 -7.29 -15.97
N GLY A 58 -6.35 -7.25 -15.17
CA GLY A 58 -5.07 -7.89 -15.50
C GLY A 58 -5.19 -9.41 -15.58
N SER A 59 -5.91 -10.03 -14.65
CA SER A 59 -6.20 -11.47 -14.68
C SER A 59 -7.01 -11.87 -15.90
N ILE A 60 -8.03 -11.09 -16.27
CA ILE A 60 -8.83 -11.32 -17.48
C ILE A 60 -7.93 -11.21 -18.72
N TRP A 61 -7.08 -10.17 -18.78
CA TRP A 61 -6.14 -9.99 -19.88
C TRP A 61 -5.18 -11.18 -20.03
N ALA A 62 -4.57 -11.62 -18.95
CA ALA A 62 -3.64 -12.74 -18.97
C ALA A 62 -4.32 -14.04 -19.44
N TYR A 63 -5.55 -14.26 -19.03
CA TYR A 63 -6.33 -15.43 -19.45
C TYR A 63 -6.61 -15.43 -20.96
N TYR A 64 -7.04 -14.30 -21.53
CA TYR A 64 -7.41 -14.23 -22.94
C TYR A 64 -6.22 -14.06 -23.88
N GLU A 65 -5.24 -13.24 -23.53
CA GLU A 65 -4.15 -12.85 -24.42
C GLU A 65 -2.93 -13.77 -24.31
N LEU A 66 -2.63 -14.25 -23.13
CA LEU A 66 -1.47 -15.13 -22.89
C LEU A 66 -1.84 -16.61 -22.95
N GLY A 67 -3.13 -16.93 -23.01
CA GLY A 67 -3.61 -18.31 -23.02
C GLY A 67 -3.28 -19.07 -21.73
N TRP A 68 -3.09 -18.36 -20.66
CA TRP A 68 -2.83 -18.97 -19.36
C TRP A 68 -4.09 -19.67 -18.87
N GLY A 69 -3.98 -20.89 -18.31
CA GLY A 69 -5.11 -21.76 -17.98
C GLY A 69 -5.90 -21.39 -16.73
N GLY A 70 -5.80 -20.18 -16.19
CA GLY A 70 -6.48 -19.74 -14.98
C GLY A 70 -6.53 -18.23 -14.83
N TRP A 71 -7.00 -17.77 -13.66
CA TRP A 71 -7.14 -16.36 -13.36
C TRP A 71 -5.93 -15.74 -12.63
N TRP A 72 -5.04 -16.58 -12.09
CA TRP A 72 -3.88 -16.15 -11.33
C TRP A 72 -2.74 -17.15 -11.50
N PHE A 73 -1.57 -16.68 -11.85
CA PHE A 73 -0.42 -17.51 -12.22
C PHE A 73 0.79 -17.36 -11.32
N TRP A 74 0.68 -16.56 -10.28
CA TRP A 74 1.80 -16.30 -9.38
C TRP A 74 3.01 -15.70 -10.08
N ASP A 75 2.78 -15.02 -11.21
CA ASP A 75 3.82 -14.24 -11.85
C ASP A 75 4.41 -13.23 -10.86
N PRO A 76 5.73 -13.02 -10.85
CA PRO A 76 6.37 -12.10 -9.89
C PRO A 76 5.77 -10.69 -9.88
N VAL A 77 5.33 -10.19 -11.02
CA VAL A 77 4.69 -8.86 -11.12
C VAL A 77 3.25 -8.88 -10.60
N GLU A 78 2.51 -9.98 -10.82
CA GLU A 78 1.19 -10.17 -10.21
C GLU A 78 1.31 -10.19 -8.67
N ASN A 79 2.30 -10.93 -8.16
CA ASN A 79 2.57 -10.99 -6.71
C ASN A 79 2.95 -9.61 -6.16
N ALA A 80 3.72 -8.81 -6.91
CA ALA A 80 4.04 -7.45 -6.52
C ALA A 80 2.78 -6.56 -6.41
N ALA A 81 1.77 -6.79 -7.26
CA ALA A 81 0.51 -6.05 -7.22
C ALA A 81 -0.41 -6.46 -6.06
N ILE A 82 -0.42 -7.75 -5.70
CA ILE A 82 -1.31 -8.24 -4.63
C ILE A 82 -0.83 -7.86 -3.23
N MET A 83 0.48 -7.65 -3.03
CA MET A 83 1.01 -7.27 -1.71
C MET A 83 0.36 -6.00 -1.15
N PRO A 84 0.39 -4.84 -1.84
CA PRO A 84 -0.27 -3.63 -1.34
C PRO A 84 -1.79 -3.77 -1.28
N TRP A 85 -2.39 -4.61 -2.12
CA TRP A 85 -3.83 -4.90 -2.06
C TRP A 85 -4.22 -5.60 -0.76
N LEU A 86 -3.47 -6.62 -0.33
CA LEU A 86 -3.70 -7.32 0.93
C LEU A 86 -3.55 -6.39 2.13
N ILE A 87 -2.48 -5.58 2.17
CA ILE A 87 -2.28 -4.59 3.24
C ILE A 87 -3.36 -3.51 3.20
N GLY A 88 -3.78 -3.06 2.01
CA GLY A 88 -4.88 -2.13 1.83
C GLY A 88 -6.21 -2.68 2.36
N THR A 89 -6.46 -3.97 2.17
CA THR A 89 -7.63 -4.66 2.73
C THR A 89 -7.60 -4.65 4.26
N ALA A 90 -6.46 -5.00 4.87
CA ALA A 90 -6.29 -4.94 6.32
C ALA A 90 -6.44 -3.50 6.85
N LEU A 91 -5.90 -2.52 6.12
CA LEU A 91 -6.04 -1.10 6.44
C LEU A 91 -7.50 -0.64 6.44
N LEU A 92 -8.30 -1.02 5.44
CA LEU A 92 -9.73 -0.70 5.37
C LEU A 92 -10.49 -1.24 6.57
N HIS A 93 -10.27 -2.50 6.95
CA HIS A 93 -10.91 -3.11 8.12
C HIS A 93 -10.50 -2.40 9.41
N SER A 94 -9.22 -2.06 9.54
CA SER A 94 -8.70 -1.33 10.70
C SER A 94 -9.29 0.08 10.78
N LEU A 95 -9.45 0.78 9.66
CA LEU A 95 -10.09 2.11 9.59
C LEU A 95 -11.56 2.08 10.03
N ILE A 96 -12.32 1.06 9.61
CA ILE A 96 -13.70 0.85 10.05
C ILE A 96 -13.74 0.63 11.58
N THR A 97 -12.80 -0.12 12.11
CA THR A 97 -12.70 -0.37 13.54
C THR A 97 -12.34 0.91 14.32
N VAL A 98 -11.39 1.71 13.81
CA VAL A 98 -11.07 3.02 14.40
C VAL A 98 -12.28 3.96 14.40
N GLU A 99 -13.03 3.99 13.30
CA GLU A 99 -14.20 4.84 13.18
C GLU A 99 -15.26 4.49 14.22
N ARG A 100 -15.51 3.20 14.44
CA ARG A 100 -16.55 2.70 15.36
C ARG A 100 -16.11 2.64 16.81
N LYS A 101 -14.91 2.13 17.08
CA LYS A 101 -14.44 1.77 18.43
C LYS A 101 -13.28 2.63 18.94
N LYS A 102 -12.69 3.49 18.11
CA LYS A 102 -11.48 4.30 18.42
C LYS A 102 -10.24 3.45 18.80
N THR A 103 -10.27 2.16 18.50
CA THR A 103 -9.16 1.22 18.72
C THR A 103 -8.37 1.01 17.44
N LEU A 104 -7.20 0.36 17.49
CA LEU A 104 -6.33 0.03 16.36
C LEU A 104 -5.72 1.25 15.62
N GLN A 105 -5.69 2.44 16.23
CA GLN A 105 -5.12 3.64 15.60
C GLN A 105 -3.67 3.43 15.18
N THR A 106 -2.85 2.82 16.04
CA THR A 106 -1.45 2.50 15.75
C THR A 106 -1.31 1.56 14.56
N TRP A 107 -2.17 0.55 14.47
CA TRP A 107 -2.18 -0.38 13.33
C TRP A 107 -2.53 0.32 12.02
N VAL A 108 -3.51 1.22 12.02
CA VAL A 108 -3.87 2.01 10.84
C VAL A 108 -2.69 2.81 10.34
N LEU A 109 -1.95 3.49 11.25
CA LEU A 109 -0.78 4.27 10.87
C LEU A 109 0.32 3.38 10.24
N LEU A 110 0.59 2.22 10.82
CA LEU A 110 1.57 1.27 10.29
C LEU A 110 1.14 0.69 8.94
N LEU A 111 -0.10 0.24 8.83
CA LEU A 111 -0.61 -0.36 7.58
C LEU A 111 -0.65 0.67 6.44
N ALA A 112 -0.93 1.94 6.72
CA ALA A 112 -0.87 3.00 5.72
C ALA A 112 0.56 3.22 5.20
N ILE A 113 1.57 3.17 6.08
CA ILE A 113 2.98 3.22 5.69
C ILE A 113 3.34 2.01 4.83
N LEU A 114 3.00 0.80 5.29
CA LEU A 114 3.34 -0.44 4.58
C LEU A 114 2.65 -0.55 3.22
N ALA A 115 1.38 -0.15 3.10
CA ALA A 115 0.66 -0.18 1.82
C ALA A 115 1.37 0.65 0.75
N PHE A 116 1.83 1.85 1.09
CA PHE A 116 2.55 2.70 0.15
C PHE A 116 3.97 2.17 -0.12
N LEU A 117 4.73 1.78 0.89
CA LEU A 117 6.07 1.22 0.68
C LEU A 117 6.04 -0.01 -0.23
N LEU A 118 5.07 -0.92 -0.03
CA LEU A 118 4.90 -2.09 -0.89
C LEU A 118 4.50 -1.72 -2.32
N SER A 119 3.70 -0.66 -2.51
CA SER A 119 3.38 -0.14 -3.85
C SER A 119 4.63 0.36 -4.58
N VAL A 120 5.53 1.05 -3.89
CA VAL A 120 6.79 1.54 -4.48
C VAL A 120 7.77 0.37 -4.69
N ILE A 121 7.82 -0.60 -3.79
CA ILE A 121 8.60 -1.85 -3.97
C ILE A 121 8.08 -2.60 -5.21
N GLY A 122 6.76 -2.73 -5.38
CA GLY A 122 6.18 -3.31 -6.58
C GLY A 122 6.62 -2.58 -7.84
N THR A 123 6.62 -1.26 -7.83
CA THR A 123 7.14 -0.43 -8.93
C THR A 123 8.63 -0.69 -9.19
N PHE A 124 9.44 -0.82 -8.12
CA PHE A 124 10.84 -1.21 -8.24
C PHE A 124 11.00 -2.56 -8.94
N LEU A 125 10.28 -3.58 -8.49
CA LEU A 125 10.37 -4.93 -9.05
C LEU A 125 10.05 -4.96 -10.55
N VAL A 126 9.02 -4.23 -10.98
CA VAL A 126 8.60 -4.14 -12.39
C VAL A 126 9.60 -3.35 -13.24
N ARG A 127 10.10 -2.21 -12.72
CA ARG A 127 10.90 -1.25 -13.50
C ARG A 127 12.40 -1.51 -13.49
N SER A 128 12.89 -2.27 -12.52
CA SER A 128 14.32 -2.63 -12.45
C SER A 128 14.73 -3.67 -13.50
N GLY A 129 13.76 -4.45 -14.02
CA GLY A 129 14.04 -5.56 -14.93
C GLY A 129 14.74 -6.75 -14.30
N ILE A 130 14.80 -6.82 -12.95
CA ILE A 130 15.45 -7.92 -12.22
C ILE A 130 14.63 -9.21 -12.34
N LEU A 131 13.31 -9.10 -12.48
CA LEU A 131 12.42 -10.24 -12.53
C LEU A 131 12.17 -10.70 -13.98
N THR A 132 12.14 -12.00 -14.17
CA THR A 132 11.69 -12.62 -15.43
C THR A 132 10.16 -12.69 -15.38
N SER A 133 9.50 -11.82 -16.14
CA SER A 133 8.03 -11.75 -16.25
C SER A 133 7.64 -11.15 -17.57
N VAL A 134 6.49 -11.54 -18.10
CA VAL A 134 5.89 -10.92 -19.32
C VAL A 134 5.51 -9.45 -19.09
N HIS A 135 5.43 -9.04 -17.84
CA HIS A 135 5.10 -7.67 -17.41
C HIS A 135 6.35 -6.84 -17.05
N ALA A 136 7.52 -7.48 -16.98
CA ALA A 136 8.75 -6.78 -16.62
C ALA A 136 9.29 -5.94 -17.76
N PHE A 137 9.93 -4.82 -17.42
CA PHE A 137 10.63 -3.98 -18.37
C PHE A 137 12.05 -4.50 -18.61
N ALA A 138 12.70 -4.00 -19.66
CA ALA A 138 14.11 -4.26 -19.89
C ALA A 138 14.95 -3.84 -18.66
N LEU A 139 16.05 -4.56 -18.44
CA LEU A 139 16.97 -4.31 -17.34
C LEU A 139 17.50 -2.86 -17.38
N ASP A 140 17.24 -2.11 -16.32
CA ASP A 140 17.70 -0.73 -16.14
C ASP A 140 18.22 -0.56 -14.69
N PRO A 141 19.49 -0.89 -14.45
CA PRO A 141 20.07 -0.83 -13.10
C PRO A 141 20.05 0.57 -12.49
N ALA A 142 20.25 1.62 -13.31
CA ALA A 142 20.26 2.99 -12.82
C ALA A 142 18.89 3.39 -12.26
N ARG A 143 17.82 3.09 -12.99
CA ARG A 143 16.44 3.32 -12.53
C ARG A 143 16.11 2.46 -11.31
N GLY A 144 16.56 1.20 -11.30
CA GLY A 144 16.38 0.31 -10.16
C GLY A 144 17.01 0.86 -8.89
N VAL A 145 18.27 1.29 -8.93
CA VAL A 145 18.97 1.90 -7.79
C VAL A 145 18.28 3.18 -7.31
N TYR A 146 17.82 4.03 -8.24
CA TYR A 146 17.10 5.25 -7.88
C TYR A 146 15.80 4.95 -7.08
N ILE A 147 14.96 4.04 -7.59
CA ILE A 147 13.69 3.69 -6.92
C ILE A 147 13.98 3.01 -5.56
N LEU A 148 14.96 2.12 -5.50
CA LEU A 148 15.33 1.43 -4.27
C LEU A 148 15.85 2.42 -3.20
N SER A 149 16.67 3.38 -3.60
CA SER A 149 17.14 4.44 -2.70
C SER A 149 16.00 5.29 -2.17
N PHE A 150 15.04 5.64 -3.03
CA PHE A 150 13.84 6.37 -2.64
C PHE A 150 12.99 5.59 -1.62
N VAL A 151 12.75 4.29 -1.87
CA VAL A 151 12.03 3.41 -0.92
C VAL A 151 12.78 3.31 0.41
N ALA A 152 14.10 3.15 0.37
CA ALA A 152 14.90 3.04 1.59
C ALA A 152 14.81 4.31 2.43
N LEU A 153 14.94 5.48 1.82
CA LEU A 153 14.83 6.77 2.53
C LEU A 153 13.44 6.96 3.13
N LEU A 154 12.38 6.72 2.36
CA LEU A 154 11.01 6.82 2.87
C LEU A 154 10.73 5.80 3.97
N GLY A 155 11.21 4.56 3.81
CA GLY A 155 11.03 3.49 4.78
C GLY A 155 11.74 3.80 6.09
N ILE A 156 13.02 4.18 6.04
CA ILE A 156 13.81 4.56 7.22
C ILE A 156 13.12 5.71 7.95
N TYR A 157 12.77 6.77 7.24
CA TYR A 157 12.11 7.94 7.83
C TYR A 157 10.78 7.57 8.49
N SER A 158 9.89 6.92 7.74
CA SER A 158 8.51 6.66 8.21
C SER A 158 8.47 5.64 9.33
N LEU A 159 9.27 4.56 9.26
CA LEU A 159 9.32 3.53 10.30
C LEU A 159 10.03 4.04 11.56
N THR A 160 11.06 4.87 11.43
CA THR A 160 11.70 5.54 12.57
C THR A 160 10.70 6.47 13.27
N LEU A 161 10.00 7.31 12.50
CA LEU A 161 8.95 8.18 13.04
C LEU A 161 7.86 7.36 13.74
N PHE A 162 7.43 6.25 13.13
CA PHE A 162 6.47 5.34 13.72
C PHE A 162 6.97 4.75 15.04
N ALA A 163 8.21 4.27 15.11
CA ALA A 163 8.80 3.69 16.31
C ALA A 163 8.80 4.69 17.48
N PHE A 164 9.07 5.96 17.24
CA PHE A 164 9.10 6.99 18.28
C PHE A 164 7.72 7.52 18.65
N LYS A 165 6.79 7.67 17.69
CA LYS A 165 5.52 8.37 17.88
C LYS A 165 4.32 7.44 18.09
N SER A 166 4.38 6.17 17.72
CA SER A 166 3.25 5.23 17.78
C SER A 166 2.70 5.05 19.18
N LYS A 167 3.53 5.14 20.21
CA LYS A 167 3.13 5.04 21.62
C LYS A 167 2.05 6.05 22.01
N ASN A 168 2.04 7.21 21.38
CA ASN A 168 1.04 8.26 21.65
C ASN A 168 -0.37 7.87 21.19
N PHE A 169 -0.50 6.87 20.32
CA PHE A 169 -1.76 6.39 19.76
C PHE A 169 -2.23 5.08 20.39
N LEU A 170 -1.47 4.50 21.32
CA LEU A 170 -1.89 3.32 22.05
C LEU A 170 -3.10 3.66 22.94
N HIS A 171 -4.14 2.86 22.83
CA HIS A 171 -5.29 2.96 23.70
C HIS A 171 -4.95 2.36 25.09
N LYS A 172 -5.07 3.11 26.17
CA LYS A 172 -4.70 2.68 27.54
C LYS A 172 -5.52 1.49 28.09
N GLY A 173 -6.41 0.89 27.30
CA GLY A 173 -7.41 -0.08 27.77
C GLY A 173 -7.16 -1.56 27.47
N TYR A 174 -6.07 -1.95 26.80
CA TYR A 174 -5.89 -3.33 26.33
C TYR A 174 -4.59 -4.02 26.76
N PHE A 175 -4.06 -3.72 27.95
CA PHE A 175 -3.00 -4.53 28.57
C PHE A 175 -3.56 -5.56 29.57
N ILE A 176 -4.79 -6.06 29.41
CA ILE A 176 -5.39 -7.00 30.36
C ILE A 176 -5.53 -8.42 29.80
N PHE A 177 -5.11 -8.71 28.58
CA PHE A 177 -5.10 -10.08 28.07
C PHE A 177 -3.82 -10.37 27.27
N LEU A 178 -2.74 -10.65 27.98
CA LEU A 178 -1.68 -11.60 27.62
C LEU A 178 -1.18 -12.24 28.91
#